data_4bcaf7689c67aa084294c4614fafb355
#
_entry.id   4bcaf7689c67aa084294c4614fafb355
#
_cell.length_a   1.000
_cell.length_b   1.000
_cell.length_c   1.000
_cell.angle_alpha   90.00
_cell.angle_beta   90.00
_cell.angle_gamma   90.00
#
_symmetry.space_group_name_H-M   'P 1'
#
loop_
_entity.id
_entity.type
_entity.pdbx_description
1 polymer ?
#
loop_
_entity_poly.entity_id
_entity_poly.type
_entity_poly.pdbx_seq_one_letter_code
_entity_poly.pdbx_strand_id
1 'polypeptide(L)'
;MKKALSLLLAGVMCIGLLAGCGGQNTEDTQGSGSTPDTSSTQESGNKTIDTLRIAFVPSREPEEIITATEPLKQMLTDELAKLGYDVGEVDITVGTSYEAVGEALAAGTADVGLIPGGTYVLYDDGCDVLLTATRDGLSIDSDNAKDWNDNAPTEPTTEQVTSYRALMIAGPSEKGKELAAKVNAGEELTWEDVSSANWSVANSSSPAGYIYPSLWLQENFGKNITDLPHAVQSDSYGSAFARLASGQVDIVCTYA
;
A
#
# COMPACT_ATOMS: atom_id res chain seq x y z
N MET A 1 40.86 -27.42 5.14
CA MET A 1 41.68 -27.49 3.92
C MET A 1 40.95 -26.64 2.87
N LYS A 2 41.46 -25.42 2.65
CA LYS A 2 42.06 -24.99 1.35
C LYS A 2 41.01 -24.89 0.23
N LYS A 3 40.78 -23.83 -0.50
CA LYS A 3 41.36 -22.51 -0.85
C LYS A 3 40.31 -21.87 -1.76
N ALA A 4 39.89 -20.63 -1.69
CA ALA A 4 40.51 -19.45 -2.28
C ALA A 4 40.75 -19.58 -3.80
N LEU A 5 40.13 -18.66 -4.57
CA LEU A 5 40.75 -17.99 -5.73
C LEU A 5 39.71 -17.13 -6.42
N SER A 6 39.77 -15.84 -6.31
CA SER A 6 40.50 -14.83 -7.14
C SER A 6 39.68 -14.42 -8.36
N LEU A 7 39.20 -13.17 -8.42
CA LEU A 7 39.91 -11.93 -8.83
C LEU A 7 40.08 -11.75 -10.34
N LEU A 8 39.79 -10.54 -10.76
CA LEU A 8 40.18 -9.80 -11.96
C LEU A 8 39.12 -9.77 -13.06
N LEU A 9 38.69 -8.61 -13.58
CA LEU A 9 39.46 -7.61 -14.30
C LEU A 9 38.60 -6.34 -14.47
N ALA A 10 39.00 -5.18 -14.04
CA ALA A 10 39.62 -4.10 -14.83
C ALA A 10 38.75 -3.66 -16.02
N GLY A 11 38.15 -2.51 -16.09
CA GLY A 11 38.77 -1.19 -16.10
C GLY A 11 39.06 -0.77 -17.52
N VAL A 12 38.16 0.02 -18.15
CA VAL A 12 38.56 0.85 -19.31
C VAL A 12 37.99 2.26 -19.10
N MET A 13 38.88 3.15 -18.73
CA MET A 13 38.79 4.59 -18.87
C MET A 13 38.78 4.95 -20.35
N CYS A 14 37.87 5.79 -20.79
CA CYS A 14 38.10 6.61 -21.96
C CYS A 14 37.90 8.08 -21.58
N ILE A 15 39.04 8.73 -21.42
CA ILE A 15 39.24 10.18 -21.40
C ILE A 15 39.15 10.65 -22.84
N GLY A 16 38.28 11.62 -23.12
CA GLY A 16 38.24 12.35 -24.37
C GLY A 16 38.29 13.83 -24.09
N LEU A 17 39.44 14.40 -24.37
CA LEU A 17 39.86 15.76 -24.14
C LEU A 17 39.16 16.78 -25.05
N LEU A 18 38.94 17.93 -24.45
CA LEU A 18 38.65 19.25 -24.99
C LEU A 18 39.74 19.81 -25.92
N ALA A 19 39.33 20.62 -26.83
CA ALA A 19 40.00 21.85 -27.25
C ALA A 19 38.97 22.66 -28.07
N GLY A 20 38.85 23.95 -28.01
CA GLY A 20 39.71 24.99 -27.65
C GLY A 20 39.03 26.33 -27.78
N CYS A 21 39.68 27.30 -27.25
CA CYS A 21 40.00 28.66 -27.67
C CYS A 21 38.87 29.55 -28.23
N GLY A 22 38.61 30.71 -27.72
CA GLY A 22 39.50 31.76 -27.25
C GLY A 22 39.25 33.01 -28.12
N GLY A 23 38.97 34.13 -27.50
CA GLY A 23 38.88 35.40 -28.24
C GLY A 23 38.25 36.50 -27.37
N GLN A 24 39.11 37.19 -26.67
CA GLN A 24 38.89 38.47 -26.02
C GLN A 24 38.84 39.58 -27.07
N ASN A 25 37.91 40.53 -26.94
CA ASN A 25 38.25 41.97 -27.10
C ASN A 25 37.12 42.83 -26.50
N THR A 26 37.61 43.76 -25.71
CA THR A 26 36.96 44.92 -25.14
C THR A 26 36.65 45.97 -26.25
N GLU A 27 35.56 46.74 -26.13
CA GLU A 27 35.53 48.19 -25.98
C GLU A 27 34.08 48.73 -25.91
N ASP A 28 33.99 49.79 -25.12
CA ASP A 28 32.80 50.58 -24.79
C ASP A 28 32.07 51.16 -26.01
N THR A 29 30.75 51.34 -25.90
CA THR A 29 30.10 52.63 -26.20
C THR A 29 28.65 52.65 -25.68
N GLN A 30 28.29 53.70 -24.94
CA GLN A 30 26.94 54.07 -24.48
C GLN A 30 25.96 54.25 -25.63
N GLY A 31 24.70 53.90 -25.40
CA GLY A 31 23.61 54.26 -26.32
C GLY A 31 22.24 53.72 -25.83
N SER A 32 21.60 54.55 -25.02
CA SER A 32 20.14 54.83 -24.93
C SER A 32 19.10 53.79 -25.37
N GLY A 33 18.33 53.34 -24.39
CA GLY A 33 16.87 53.28 -24.39
C GLY A 33 16.17 52.43 -25.45
N SER A 34 15.74 51.24 -25.00
CA SER A 34 14.41 50.70 -25.34
C SER A 34 14.19 49.48 -24.46
N THR A 35 13.25 49.57 -23.58
CA THR A 35 12.67 48.44 -22.83
C THR A 35 12.07 47.45 -23.83
N PRO A 36 12.52 46.22 -23.90
CA PRO A 36 11.69 45.16 -24.50
C PRO A 36 10.63 44.79 -23.47
N ASP A 37 9.41 45.09 -23.80
CA ASP A 37 8.24 44.50 -23.23
C ASP A 37 8.39 42.96 -23.32
N THR A 38 8.83 42.34 -22.23
CA THR A 38 8.84 40.89 -22.13
C THR A 38 7.41 40.47 -21.86
N SER A 39 6.64 40.50 -22.94
CA SER A 39 5.40 39.71 -23.00
C SER A 39 5.80 38.26 -22.83
N SER A 40 5.73 37.79 -21.58
CA SER A 40 5.74 36.38 -21.30
C SER A 40 4.49 35.80 -21.94
N THR A 41 4.62 35.30 -23.15
CA THR A 41 3.67 34.40 -23.76
C THR A 41 3.67 33.18 -22.84
N GLN A 42 2.69 33.08 -21.93
CA GLN A 42 2.33 31.80 -21.33
C GLN A 42 1.93 30.91 -22.50
N GLU A 43 2.77 29.97 -22.83
CA GLU A 43 2.37 28.83 -23.63
C GLU A 43 1.29 28.10 -22.81
N SER A 44 0.05 28.45 -23.07
CA SER A 44 -1.13 27.72 -22.63
C SER A 44 -1.32 26.48 -23.52
N GLY A 45 -0.29 25.65 -23.57
CA GLY A 45 -0.41 24.31 -24.13
C GLY A 45 -0.80 23.36 -23.00
N ASN A 46 -1.82 22.52 -23.22
CA ASN A 46 -2.13 21.41 -22.31
C ASN A 46 -0.85 20.56 -22.14
N LYS A 47 -0.57 20.18 -20.90
CA LYS A 47 0.49 19.22 -20.61
C LYS A 47 0.00 17.83 -20.97
N THR A 48 0.71 17.11 -21.82
CA THR A 48 0.35 15.74 -22.24
C THR A 48 0.92 14.71 -21.29
N ILE A 49 0.08 13.76 -20.90
CA ILE A 49 0.44 12.55 -20.17
C ILE A 49 0.02 11.38 -21.07
N ASP A 50 0.97 10.67 -21.65
CA ASP A 50 0.68 9.58 -22.58
C ASP A 50 -0.12 8.47 -21.86
N THR A 51 0.38 8.03 -20.71
CA THR A 51 -0.29 7.02 -19.86
C THR A 51 -0.12 7.38 -18.39
N LEU A 52 -1.22 7.47 -17.65
CA LEU A 52 -1.23 7.58 -16.19
C LEU A 52 -1.41 6.17 -15.61
N ARG A 53 -0.35 5.63 -14.98
CA ARG A 53 -0.30 4.27 -14.46
C ARG A 53 -0.65 4.25 -12.98
N ILE A 54 -1.74 3.55 -12.63
CA ILE A 54 -2.25 3.45 -11.27
C ILE A 54 -2.20 1.98 -10.84
N ALA A 55 -1.57 1.71 -9.69
CA ALA A 55 -1.43 0.37 -9.15
C ALA A 55 -2.16 0.23 -7.80
N PHE A 56 -2.92 -0.83 -7.64
CA PHE A 56 -3.57 -1.22 -6.40
C PHE A 56 -2.88 -2.43 -5.77
N VAL A 57 -2.82 -2.48 -4.44
CA VAL A 57 -2.45 -3.72 -3.75
C VAL A 57 -3.59 -4.74 -3.83
N PRO A 58 -3.29 -6.06 -3.81
CA PRO A 58 -4.30 -7.11 -3.90
C PRO A 58 -5.01 -7.31 -2.54
N SER A 59 -5.70 -6.27 -2.05
CA SER A 59 -6.48 -6.33 -0.81
C SER A 59 -7.80 -7.11 -0.97
N ARG A 60 -8.28 -7.24 -2.21
CA ARG A 60 -9.42 -8.07 -2.62
C ARG A 60 -9.02 -8.87 -3.85
N GLU A 61 -9.95 -9.68 -4.37
CA GLU A 61 -9.74 -10.36 -5.64
C GLU A 61 -9.46 -9.34 -6.75
N PRO A 62 -8.40 -9.52 -7.57
CA PRO A 62 -7.98 -8.53 -8.56
C PRO A 62 -9.10 -8.10 -9.52
N GLU A 63 -9.95 -9.02 -9.94
CA GLU A 63 -11.07 -8.75 -10.84
C GLU A 63 -12.14 -7.85 -10.19
N GLU A 64 -12.35 -7.96 -8.87
CA GLU A 64 -13.25 -7.07 -8.13
C GLU A 64 -12.70 -5.65 -8.10
N ILE A 65 -11.39 -5.50 -7.84
CA ILE A 65 -10.73 -4.18 -7.81
C ILE A 65 -10.81 -3.53 -9.18
N ILE A 66 -10.43 -4.24 -10.25
CA ILE A 66 -10.47 -3.73 -11.62
C ILE A 66 -11.90 -3.31 -12.00
N THR A 67 -12.89 -4.14 -11.72
CA THR A 67 -14.29 -3.83 -12.03
C THR A 67 -14.80 -2.59 -11.27
N ALA A 68 -14.48 -2.49 -9.98
CA ALA A 68 -14.91 -1.37 -9.14
C ALA A 68 -14.21 -0.05 -9.52
N THR A 69 -13.01 -0.11 -10.08
CA THR A 69 -12.20 1.07 -10.41
C THR A 69 -12.32 1.48 -11.89
N GLU A 70 -12.99 0.72 -12.74
CA GLU A 70 -13.16 1.06 -14.15
C GLU A 70 -13.72 2.47 -14.39
N PRO A 71 -14.73 2.96 -13.63
CA PRO A 71 -15.22 4.32 -13.78
C PRO A 71 -14.17 5.40 -13.46
N LEU A 72 -13.17 5.08 -12.65
CA LEU A 72 -12.12 6.02 -12.24
C LEU A 72 -11.28 6.50 -13.43
N LYS A 73 -11.11 5.68 -14.47
CA LYS A 73 -10.36 6.02 -15.67
C LYS A 73 -10.93 7.26 -16.35
N GLN A 74 -12.23 7.25 -16.64
CA GLN A 74 -12.89 8.39 -17.27
C GLN A 74 -12.96 9.59 -16.35
N MET A 75 -13.24 9.39 -15.05
CA MET A 75 -13.29 10.48 -14.08
C MET A 75 -11.95 11.22 -13.99
N LEU A 76 -10.82 10.50 -13.95
CA LEU A 76 -9.50 11.12 -13.91
C LEU A 76 -9.19 11.86 -15.20
N THR A 77 -9.48 11.28 -16.35
CA THR A 77 -9.29 11.95 -17.64
C THR A 77 -10.06 13.27 -17.69
N ASP A 78 -11.34 13.27 -17.29
CA ASP A 78 -12.20 14.45 -17.30
C ASP A 78 -11.74 15.54 -16.32
N GLU A 79 -11.32 15.15 -15.09
CA GLU A 79 -10.86 16.11 -14.10
C GLU A 79 -9.49 16.69 -14.44
N LEU A 80 -8.57 15.88 -14.93
CA LEU A 80 -7.24 16.33 -15.35
C LEU A 80 -7.32 17.26 -16.58
N ALA A 81 -8.27 17.01 -17.51
CA ALA A 81 -8.52 17.91 -18.63
C ALA A 81 -8.95 19.32 -18.18
N LYS A 82 -9.76 19.43 -17.13
CA LYS A 82 -10.16 20.73 -16.54
C LYS A 82 -8.97 21.48 -15.94
N LEU A 83 -7.92 20.77 -15.56
CA LEU A 83 -6.69 21.31 -15.01
C LEU A 83 -5.60 21.58 -16.07
N GLY A 84 -5.93 21.37 -17.36
CA GLY A 84 -5.03 21.63 -18.48
C GLY A 84 -4.05 20.47 -18.77
N TYR A 85 -4.43 19.25 -18.37
CA TYR A 85 -3.70 18.04 -18.75
C TYR A 85 -4.49 17.26 -19.81
N ASP A 86 -3.77 16.77 -20.82
CA ASP A 86 -4.29 15.88 -21.85
C ASP A 86 -3.75 14.47 -21.58
N VAL A 87 -4.61 13.59 -21.07
CA VAL A 87 -4.26 12.22 -20.69
C VAL A 87 -4.69 11.26 -21.77
N GLY A 88 -3.73 10.59 -22.41
CA GLY A 88 -3.98 9.63 -23.49
C GLY A 88 -4.62 8.35 -22.99
N GLU A 89 -4.12 7.81 -21.88
CA GLU A 89 -4.64 6.58 -21.27
C GLU A 89 -4.52 6.63 -19.75
N VAL A 90 -5.50 6.07 -19.03
CA VAL A 90 -5.40 5.73 -17.61
C VAL A 90 -5.35 4.21 -17.49
N ASP A 91 -4.19 3.68 -17.13
CA ASP A 91 -3.96 2.24 -16.93
C ASP A 91 -4.06 1.91 -15.44
N ILE A 92 -4.99 1.01 -15.08
CA ILE A 92 -5.22 0.56 -13.71
C ILE A 92 -4.84 -0.92 -13.62
N THR A 93 -3.90 -1.21 -12.73
CA THR A 93 -3.42 -2.57 -12.48
C THR A 93 -3.56 -2.97 -11.01
N VAL A 94 -3.56 -4.26 -10.74
CA VAL A 94 -3.47 -4.82 -9.38
C VAL A 94 -2.15 -5.60 -9.30
N GLY A 95 -1.32 -5.22 -8.34
CA GLY A 95 -0.04 -5.90 -8.12
C GLY A 95 -0.23 -7.33 -7.60
N THR A 96 0.80 -8.15 -7.76
CA THR A 96 0.80 -9.54 -7.28
C THR A 96 1.00 -9.63 -5.77
N SER A 97 1.56 -8.59 -5.15
CA SER A 97 1.72 -8.45 -3.70
C SER A 97 1.74 -6.97 -3.32
N TYR A 98 1.71 -6.68 -2.03
CA TYR A 98 1.81 -5.32 -1.49
C TYR A 98 3.17 -4.70 -1.82
N GLU A 99 4.24 -5.47 -1.65
CA GLU A 99 5.60 -5.04 -1.98
C GLU A 99 5.77 -4.78 -3.47
N ALA A 100 5.19 -5.60 -4.34
CA ALA A 100 5.29 -5.40 -5.80
C ALA A 100 4.74 -4.04 -6.24
N VAL A 101 3.70 -3.52 -5.57
CA VAL A 101 3.18 -2.17 -5.83
C VAL A 101 4.13 -1.10 -5.31
N GLY A 102 4.70 -1.28 -4.10
CA GLY A 102 5.72 -0.39 -3.57
C GLY A 102 6.97 -0.32 -4.44
N GLU A 103 7.44 -1.47 -4.93
CA GLU A 103 8.56 -1.55 -5.88
C GLU A 103 8.24 -0.84 -7.21
N ALA A 104 7.01 -0.99 -7.72
CA ALA A 104 6.59 -0.35 -8.95
C ALA A 104 6.58 1.20 -8.83
N LEU A 105 6.16 1.73 -7.68
CA LEU A 105 6.24 3.15 -7.36
C LEU A 105 7.70 3.62 -7.29
N ALA A 106 8.52 2.95 -6.49
CA ALA A 106 9.93 3.30 -6.31
C ALA A 106 10.74 3.21 -7.63
N ALA A 107 10.39 2.27 -8.51
CA ALA A 107 11.01 2.12 -9.82
C ALA A 107 10.44 3.07 -10.90
N GLY A 108 9.38 3.83 -10.60
CA GLY A 108 8.70 4.70 -11.57
C GLY A 108 7.96 3.94 -12.68
N THR A 109 7.61 2.66 -12.45
CA THR A 109 6.77 1.87 -13.36
C THR A 109 5.28 2.00 -13.05
N ALA A 110 4.91 2.53 -11.89
CA ALA A 110 3.61 3.08 -11.55
C ALA A 110 3.77 4.54 -11.14
N ASP A 111 2.81 5.39 -11.52
CA ASP A 111 2.81 6.82 -11.21
C ASP A 111 2.06 7.11 -9.91
N VAL A 112 1.02 6.34 -9.64
CA VAL A 112 0.19 6.42 -8.43
C VAL A 112 -0.04 5.02 -7.87
N GLY A 113 0.10 4.86 -6.56
CA GLY A 113 -0.17 3.59 -5.87
C GLY A 113 -1.17 3.76 -4.75
N LEU A 114 -2.17 2.89 -4.70
CA LEU A 114 -3.08 2.76 -3.56
C LEU A 114 -2.51 1.68 -2.63
N ILE A 115 -1.67 2.12 -1.68
CA ILE A 115 -0.94 1.25 -0.75
C ILE A 115 -1.26 1.61 0.70
N PRO A 116 -1.23 0.65 1.63
CA PRO A 116 -1.36 0.96 3.05
C PRO A 116 -0.10 1.60 3.62
N GLY A 117 -0.24 2.31 4.75
CA GLY A 117 0.87 2.99 5.41
C GLY A 117 2.04 2.06 5.76
N GLY A 118 1.78 0.80 6.12
CA GLY A 118 2.84 -0.18 6.39
C GLY A 118 3.69 -0.51 5.16
N THR A 119 3.08 -0.57 3.98
CA THR A 119 3.84 -0.72 2.71
C THR A 119 4.57 0.57 2.36
N TYR A 120 3.93 1.74 2.52
CA TYR A 120 4.57 3.03 2.24
C TYR A 120 5.90 3.19 3.00
N VAL A 121 5.93 2.88 4.30
CA VAL A 121 7.15 3.02 5.13
C VAL A 121 8.34 2.19 4.61
N LEU A 122 8.10 1.13 3.84
CA LEU A 122 9.17 0.32 3.24
C LEU A 122 9.74 0.94 1.95
N TYR A 123 9.03 1.90 1.35
CA TYR A 123 9.35 2.49 0.04
C TYR A 123 9.31 4.02 0.05
N ASP A 124 9.36 4.65 1.23
CA ASP A 124 9.25 6.11 1.43
C ASP A 124 10.37 6.92 0.76
N ASP A 125 11.51 6.30 0.52
CA ASP A 125 12.60 6.91 -0.27
C ASP A 125 12.27 7.05 -1.76
N GLY A 126 11.28 6.31 -2.27
CA GLY A 126 10.93 6.21 -3.69
C GLY A 126 9.56 6.78 -4.07
N CYS A 127 8.76 7.23 -3.10
CA CYS A 127 7.44 7.79 -3.35
C CYS A 127 6.99 8.75 -2.24
N ASP A 128 6.10 9.68 -2.58
CA ASP A 128 5.52 10.66 -1.67
C ASP A 128 4.03 10.39 -1.43
N VAL A 129 3.54 10.71 -0.23
CA VAL A 129 2.11 10.66 0.07
C VAL A 129 1.39 11.84 -0.57
N LEU A 130 0.47 11.57 -1.49
CA LEU A 130 -0.38 12.60 -2.11
C LEU A 130 -1.62 12.89 -1.28
N LEU A 131 -2.28 11.85 -0.79
CA LEU A 131 -3.51 11.93 -0.01
C LEU A 131 -3.73 10.62 0.77
N THR A 132 -4.59 10.68 1.77
CA THR A 132 -5.11 9.51 2.47
C THR A 132 -6.61 9.42 2.23
N ALA A 133 -7.08 8.20 1.89
CA ALA A 133 -8.51 7.98 1.69
C ALA A 133 -9.26 8.00 3.03
N THR A 134 -10.42 8.64 3.05
CA THR A 134 -11.43 8.44 4.09
C THR A 134 -12.34 7.28 3.72
N ARG A 135 -13.11 6.80 4.67
CA ARG A 135 -14.12 5.76 4.49
C ARG A 135 -15.33 6.08 5.35
N ASP A 136 -16.46 5.46 5.04
CA ASP A 136 -17.62 5.53 5.90
C ASP A 136 -17.31 4.87 7.25
N GLY A 137 -17.70 5.52 8.33
CA GLY A 137 -17.63 4.95 9.66
C GLY A 137 -18.59 3.76 9.80
N LEU A 138 -18.45 3.02 10.90
CA LEU A 138 -19.30 1.87 11.19
C LEU A 138 -20.17 2.14 12.42
N SER A 139 -21.31 1.47 12.48
CA SER A 139 -22.22 1.53 13.64
C SER A 139 -21.61 0.94 14.91
N ILE A 140 -20.58 0.10 14.77
CA ILE A 140 -19.78 -0.45 15.86
C ILE A 140 -18.33 0.03 15.66
N ASP A 141 -17.80 0.75 16.67
CA ASP A 141 -16.40 1.18 16.77
C ASP A 141 -15.94 1.01 18.22
N SER A 142 -15.59 -0.22 18.59
CA SER A 142 -15.24 -0.60 19.96
C SER A 142 -13.87 -1.27 20.03
N ASP A 143 -13.13 -0.99 21.11
CA ASP A 143 -11.89 -1.70 21.46
C ASP A 143 -12.17 -3.07 22.10
N ASN A 144 -13.41 -3.31 22.54
CA ASN A 144 -13.80 -4.56 23.16
C ASN A 144 -14.35 -5.53 22.12
N ALA A 145 -13.66 -6.64 21.91
CA ALA A 145 -14.05 -7.68 20.94
C ALA A 145 -15.48 -8.22 21.17
N LYS A 146 -15.95 -8.25 22.41
CA LYS A 146 -17.30 -8.72 22.75
C LYS A 146 -18.40 -7.86 22.12
N ASP A 147 -18.18 -6.56 21.96
CA ASP A 147 -19.18 -5.64 21.41
C ASP A 147 -19.46 -5.91 19.92
N TRP A 148 -18.54 -6.60 19.23
CA TRP A 148 -18.71 -7.03 17.84
C TRP A 148 -19.52 -8.32 17.72
N ASN A 149 -19.83 -8.99 18.83
CA ASN A 149 -20.43 -10.32 18.89
C ASN A 149 -21.88 -10.33 19.41
N ASP A 150 -22.57 -9.20 19.43
CA ASP A 150 -23.94 -9.09 19.92
C ASP A 150 -25.01 -9.56 18.91
N ASN A 151 -24.58 -10.09 17.76
CA ASN A 151 -25.39 -10.54 16.62
C ASN A 151 -26.15 -9.42 15.88
N ALA A 152 -25.85 -8.15 16.17
CA ALA A 152 -26.30 -7.06 15.33
C ALA A 152 -25.34 -6.91 14.13
N PRO A 153 -25.82 -6.79 12.89
CA PRO A 153 -24.95 -6.49 11.76
C PRO A 153 -24.34 -5.12 11.93
N THR A 154 -23.06 -5.01 11.60
CA THR A 154 -22.38 -3.71 11.51
C THR A 154 -22.79 -3.01 10.23
N GLU A 155 -23.31 -1.79 10.35
CA GLU A 155 -23.80 -0.98 9.23
C GLU A 155 -22.88 0.21 8.98
N PRO A 156 -22.68 0.62 7.72
CA PRO A 156 -21.98 1.85 7.42
C PRO A 156 -22.75 3.07 7.96
N THR A 157 -22.03 4.08 8.43
CA THR A 157 -22.56 5.39 8.79
C THR A 157 -22.22 6.42 7.71
N THR A 158 -22.85 7.59 7.76
CA THR A 158 -22.53 8.70 6.85
C THR A 158 -21.35 9.54 7.32
N GLU A 159 -20.82 9.28 8.50
CA GLU A 159 -19.66 9.95 9.03
C GLU A 159 -18.40 9.42 8.35
N GLN A 160 -17.58 10.35 7.83
CA GLN A 160 -16.29 9.98 7.23
C GLN A 160 -15.23 9.86 8.30
N VAL A 161 -14.53 8.72 8.31
CA VAL A 161 -13.45 8.43 9.25
C VAL A 161 -12.13 8.22 8.54
N THR A 162 -11.02 8.48 9.25
CA THR A 162 -9.65 8.36 8.76
C THR A 162 -8.94 7.13 9.32
N SER A 163 -9.65 6.30 10.06
CA SER A 163 -9.14 5.07 10.69
C SER A 163 -10.08 3.89 10.48
N TYR A 164 -9.58 2.71 10.73
CA TYR A 164 -10.34 1.46 10.78
C TYR A 164 -9.74 0.53 11.83
N ARG A 165 -10.49 -0.48 12.24
CA ARG A 165 -10.05 -1.46 13.23
C ARG A 165 -9.40 -2.67 12.56
N ALA A 166 -8.27 -3.12 13.10
CA ALA A 166 -7.78 -4.46 12.82
C ALA A 166 -8.60 -5.44 13.65
N LEU A 167 -9.04 -6.52 13.05
CA LEU A 167 -9.83 -7.56 13.69
C LEU A 167 -9.16 -8.92 13.55
N MET A 168 -9.28 -9.73 14.60
CA MET A 168 -8.99 -11.15 14.55
C MET A 168 -10.31 -11.90 14.72
N ILE A 169 -10.75 -12.61 13.70
CA ILE A 169 -12.05 -13.28 13.65
C ILE A 169 -11.86 -14.79 13.82
N ALA A 170 -12.56 -15.37 14.80
CA ALA A 170 -12.61 -16.81 15.01
C ALA A 170 -13.66 -17.46 14.10
N GLY A 171 -13.30 -18.58 13.48
CA GLY A 171 -14.13 -19.33 12.53
C GLY A 171 -15.05 -20.38 13.16
N PRO A 172 -15.78 -21.13 12.32
CA PRO A 172 -16.75 -22.14 12.76
C PRO A 172 -16.09 -23.46 13.20
N SER A 173 -14.77 -23.60 13.16
CA SER A 173 -14.07 -24.78 13.65
C SER A 173 -14.29 -24.99 15.16
N GLU A 174 -14.01 -26.18 15.68
CA GLU A 174 -14.09 -26.45 17.12
C GLU A 174 -13.21 -25.49 17.93
N LYS A 175 -11.95 -25.27 17.47
CA LYS A 175 -11.02 -24.35 18.12
C LYS A 175 -11.48 -22.90 18.01
N GLY A 176 -11.97 -22.47 16.85
CA GLY A 176 -12.52 -21.13 16.66
C GLY A 176 -13.70 -20.85 17.59
N LYS A 177 -14.62 -21.80 17.74
CA LYS A 177 -15.75 -21.70 18.67
C LYS A 177 -15.32 -21.64 20.14
N GLU A 178 -14.30 -22.41 20.52
CA GLU A 178 -13.72 -22.36 21.87
C GLU A 178 -13.18 -20.96 22.18
N LEU A 179 -12.39 -20.40 21.27
CA LEU A 179 -11.82 -19.05 21.42
C LEU A 179 -12.92 -17.98 21.49
N ALA A 180 -13.89 -18.04 20.59
CA ALA A 180 -15.04 -17.13 20.59
C ALA A 180 -15.84 -17.20 21.90
N ALA A 181 -16.04 -18.40 22.46
CA ALA A 181 -16.75 -18.59 23.72
C ALA A 181 -16.01 -17.92 24.89
N LYS A 182 -14.69 -18.07 24.98
CA LYS A 182 -13.85 -17.39 26.00
C LYS A 182 -13.97 -15.87 25.90
N VAL A 183 -13.79 -15.32 24.69
CA VAL A 183 -13.91 -13.87 24.45
C VAL A 183 -15.29 -13.35 24.85
N ASN A 184 -16.36 -14.04 24.46
CA ASN A 184 -17.74 -13.65 24.79
C ASN A 184 -18.05 -13.77 26.29
N ALA A 185 -17.38 -14.68 27.01
CA ALA A 185 -17.46 -14.78 28.46
C ALA A 185 -16.65 -13.69 29.19
N GLY A 186 -15.82 -12.93 28.47
CA GLY A 186 -14.90 -11.95 29.05
C GLY A 186 -13.67 -12.60 29.68
N GLU A 187 -13.34 -13.82 29.27
CA GLU A 187 -12.14 -14.52 29.72
C GLU A 187 -10.93 -14.07 28.89
N GLU A 188 -9.78 -13.95 29.53
CA GLU A 188 -8.52 -13.67 28.85
C GLU A 188 -8.03 -14.91 28.10
N LEU A 189 -7.57 -14.72 26.85
CA LEU A 189 -6.93 -15.77 26.10
C LEU A 189 -5.49 -15.98 26.60
N THR A 190 -5.06 -17.22 26.66
CA THR A 190 -3.68 -17.59 26.99
C THR A 190 -2.84 -17.76 25.71
N TRP A 191 -1.51 -17.78 25.84
CA TRP A 191 -0.64 -18.11 24.72
C TRP A 191 -0.95 -19.50 24.13
N GLU A 192 -1.26 -20.48 24.96
CA GLU A 192 -1.64 -21.83 24.51
C GLU A 192 -2.94 -21.82 23.69
N ASP A 193 -3.92 -21.00 24.10
CA ASP A 193 -5.16 -20.84 23.34
C ASP A 193 -4.89 -20.38 21.91
N VAL A 194 -4.10 -19.34 21.76
CA VAL A 194 -3.84 -18.70 20.44
C VAL A 194 -2.79 -19.45 19.62
N SER A 195 -1.76 -20.03 20.27
CA SER A 195 -0.69 -20.74 19.56
C SER A 195 -1.09 -22.12 19.05
N SER A 196 -2.10 -22.74 19.66
CA SER A 196 -2.66 -24.02 19.20
C SER A 196 -3.65 -23.86 18.04
N ALA A 197 -4.07 -22.64 17.72
CA ALA A 197 -4.98 -22.36 16.60
C ALA A 197 -4.23 -22.26 15.26
N ASN A 198 -4.94 -22.57 14.17
CA ASN A 198 -4.48 -22.32 12.80
C ASN A 198 -4.86 -20.91 12.38
N TRP A 199 -3.89 -20.12 12.00
CA TRP A 199 -4.07 -18.72 11.64
C TRP A 199 -3.95 -18.49 10.14
N SER A 200 -4.78 -17.63 9.59
CA SER A 200 -4.57 -17.01 8.29
C SER A 200 -4.23 -15.54 8.49
N VAL A 201 -3.06 -15.15 8.03
CA VAL A 201 -2.55 -13.79 8.09
C VAL A 201 -2.37 -13.23 6.67
N ALA A 202 -2.32 -11.92 6.54
CA ALA A 202 -1.97 -11.29 5.27
C ALA A 202 -0.45 -11.15 5.12
N ASN A 203 -0.03 -10.44 4.10
CA ASN A 203 1.35 -10.05 3.88
C ASN A 203 1.91 -9.25 5.07
N SER A 204 3.21 -9.36 5.33
CA SER A 204 3.89 -8.75 6.48
C SER A 204 3.85 -7.23 6.53
N SER A 205 3.63 -6.55 5.40
CA SER A 205 3.42 -5.10 5.32
C SER A 205 1.95 -4.67 5.48
N SER A 206 1.03 -5.61 5.62
CA SER A 206 -0.39 -5.33 5.84
C SER A 206 -0.64 -4.87 7.28
N PRO A 207 -1.15 -3.65 7.52
CA PRO A 207 -1.41 -3.18 8.88
C PRO A 207 -2.38 -4.09 9.64
N ALA A 208 -3.59 -4.28 9.14
CA ALA A 208 -4.63 -5.02 9.84
C ALA A 208 -4.45 -6.54 9.77
N GLY A 209 -3.88 -7.04 8.66
CA GLY A 209 -3.74 -8.48 8.45
C GLY A 209 -2.47 -9.08 9.08
N TYR A 210 -1.52 -8.23 9.53
CA TYR A 210 -0.25 -8.72 10.09
C TYR A 210 0.33 -7.83 11.20
N ILE A 211 0.54 -6.52 10.95
CA ILE A 211 1.29 -5.65 11.86
C ILE A 211 0.56 -5.51 13.21
N TYR A 212 -0.71 -5.09 13.20
CA TYR A 212 -1.48 -4.95 14.43
C TYR A 212 -1.76 -6.26 15.16
N PRO A 213 -2.08 -7.38 14.49
CA PRO A 213 -2.09 -8.71 15.14
C PRO A 213 -0.75 -9.09 15.78
N SER A 214 0.38 -8.78 15.12
CA SER A 214 1.71 -8.98 15.70
C SER A 214 1.93 -8.15 16.96
N LEU A 215 1.53 -6.87 16.95
CA LEU A 215 1.63 -5.99 18.11
C LEU A 215 0.75 -6.50 19.26
N TRP A 216 -0.47 -6.95 18.96
CA TRP A 216 -1.35 -7.55 19.96
C TRP A 216 -0.73 -8.81 20.60
N LEU A 217 -0.13 -9.70 19.82
CA LEU A 217 0.60 -10.86 20.33
C LEU A 217 1.79 -10.45 21.19
N GLN A 218 2.50 -9.38 20.78
CA GLN A 218 3.65 -8.87 21.52
C GLN A 218 3.24 -8.28 22.87
N GLU A 219 2.17 -7.49 22.90
CA GLU A 219 1.68 -6.85 24.12
C GLU A 219 1.11 -7.85 25.13
N ASN A 220 0.39 -8.86 24.66
CA ASN A 220 -0.28 -9.81 25.55
C ASN A 220 0.60 -11.00 25.96
N PHE A 221 1.53 -11.41 25.09
CA PHE A 221 2.29 -12.66 25.31
C PHE A 221 3.81 -12.51 25.14
N GLY A 222 4.30 -11.35 24.71
CA GLY A 222 5.71 -11.15 24.36
C GLY A 222 6.13 -11.99 23.13
N LYS A 223 5.18 -12.25 22.20
CA LYS A 223 5.32 -13.13 21.04
C LYS A 223 4.94 -12.38 19.76
N ASN A 224 5.30 -12.95 18.60
CA ASN A 224 4.97 -12.41 17.28
C ASN A 224 4.23 -13.48 16.44
N ILE A 225 3.71 -13.08 15.29
CA ILE A 225 3.12 -14.02 14.31
C ILE A 225 4.10 -15.11 13.91
N THR A 226 5.39 -14.80 13.81
CA THR A 226 6.44 -15.79 13.50
C THR A 226 6.67 -16.85 14.59
N ASP A 227 6.17 -16.62 15.81
CA ASP A 227 6.19 -17.61 16.89
C ASP A 227 4.98 -18.56 16.87
N LEU A 228 3.98 -18.29 16.01
CA LEU A 228 2.81 -19.15 15.84
C LEU A 228 3.19 -20.39 15.01
N PRO A 229 2.97 -21.62 15.53
CA PRO A 229 3.35 -22.83 14.82
C PRO A 229 2.53 -23.08 13.53
N HIS A 230 1.34 -22.52 13.47
CA HIS A 230 0.33 -22.81 12.45
C HIS A 230 -0.22 -21.52 11.81
N ALA A 231 0.67 -20.62 11.39
CA ALA A 231 0.30 -19.45 10.64
C ALA A 231 0.55 -19.66 9.14
N VAL A 232 -0.43 -19.35 8.31
CA VAL A 232 -0.33 -19.39 6.85
C VAL A 232 -0.67 -18.02 6.29
N GLN A 233 0.06 -17.59 5.28
CA GLN A 233 -0.26 -16.37 4.54
C GLN A 233 -1.34 -16.68 3.50
N SER A 234 -2.32 -15.80 3.39
CA SER A 234 -3.33 -15.78 2.32
C SER A 234 -3.09 -14.60 1.40
N ASP A 235 -3.33 -14.81 0.10
CA ASP A 235 -3.04 -13.82 -0.93
C ASP A 235 -4.05 -12.67 -0.95
N SER A 236 -5.27 -12.91 -0.47
CA SER A 236 -6.33 -11.92 -0.35
C SER A 236 -7.17 -12.17 0.91
N TYR A 237 -7.92 -11.16 1.36
CA TYR A 237 -8.90 -11.37 2.44
C TYR A 237 -10.02 -12.32 2.03
N GLY A 238 -10.42 -12.34 0.74
CA GLY A 238 -11.40 -13.29 0.22
C GLY A 238 -10.93 -14.73 0.40
N SER A 239 -9.67 -15.03 0.03
CA SER A 239 -9.09 -16.36 0.20
C SER A 239 -8.92 -16.73 1.68
N ALA A 240 -8.58 -15.76 2.55
CA ALA A 240 -8.51 -15.97 3.99
C ALA A 240 -9.88 -16.36 4.58
N PHE A 241 -10.94 -15.63 4.21
CA PHE A 241 -12.31 -15.93 4.66
C PHE A 241 -12.83 -17.27 4.11
N ALA A 242 -12.48 -17.65 2.88
CA ALA A 242 -12.82 -18.96 2.35
C ALA A 242 -12.19 -20.11 3.17
N ARG A 243 -10.93 -19.96 3.60
CA ARG A 243 -10.25 -20.89 4.51
C ARG A 243 -10.93 -20.93 5.88
N LEU A 244 -11.32 -19.77 6.41
CA LEU A 244 -12.04 -19.68 7.70
C LEU A 244 -13.39 -20.40 7.63
N ALA A 245 -14.20 -20.08 6.63
CA ALA A 245 -15.53 -20.66 6.45
C ALA A 245 -15.50 -22.18 6.25
N SER A 246 -14.45 -22.70 5.59
CA SER A 246 -14.25 -24.14 5.41
C SER A 246 -13.62 -24.86 6.62
N GLY A 247 -13.22 -24.11 7.67
CA GLY A 247 -12.57 -24.67 8.86
C GLY A 247 -11.12 -25.10 8.62
N GLN A 248 -10.49 -24.66 7.54
CA GLN A 248 -9.06 -24.89 7.30
C GLN A 248 -8.17 -24.07 8.25
N VAL A 249 -8.67 -22.92 8.67
CA VAL A 249 -8.04 -22.09 9.71
C VAL A 249 -9.07 -21.75 10.78
N ASP A 250 -8.59 -21.46 11.97
CA ASP A 250 -9.42 -21.15 13.14
C ASP A 250 -9.58 -19.65 13.35
N ILE A 251 -8.56 -18.87 12.93
CA ILE A 251 -8.49 -17.43 13.08
C ILE A 251 -8.05 -16.80 11.75
N VAL A 252 -8.69 -15.67 11.40
CA VAL A 252 -8.29 -14.79 10.29
C VAL A 252 -8.01 -13.40 10.83
N CYS A 253 -6.89 -12.80 10.41
CA CYS A 253 -6.58 -11.39 10.64
C CYS A 253 -7.16 -10.55 9.50
N THR A 254 -7.96 -9.53 9.82
CA THR A 254 -8.69 -8.70 8.87
C THR A 254 -8.93 -7.29 9.43
N TYR A 255 -9.88 -6.55 8.86
CA TYR A 255 -10.29 -5.21 9.28
C TYR A 255 -11.81 -5.03 9.22
N ALA A 256 -12.31 -3.99 9.90
CA ALA A 256 -13.67 -3.49 9.86
C ALA A 256 -13.73 -2.07 9.27
#